data_1f27e53e804b6580a588aac235114e03
#
_entry.id   1f27e53e804b6580a588aac235114e03
#
_cell.length_a   1.000
_cell.length_b   1.000
_cell.length_c   1.000
_cell.angle_alpha   90.00
_cell.angle_beta   90.00
_cell.angle_gamma   90.00
#
_symmetry.space_group_name_H-M   'P 1'
#
loop_
_entity.id
_entity.type
_entity.pdbx_description
1 polymer ?
#
loop_
_entity_poly.entity_id
_entity_poly.type
_entity_poly.pdbx_seq_one_letter_code
_entity_poly.pdbx_strand_id
1 'polypeptide(L)'
;MKNKAGEEVTLAGWLYNSRSSGKIQFLIVRDGTGLCQCVVEKGKIPEELFEQLKRLGQESSLTVTGTVREEARSVGGYELAVTNAQIISAAEDYPITPKSHGIDFLLKNRHLHLRSQRQWCIGKIRHTVIDAIRRFFNDNGFTLIDTPIFTAAAGEEEQTLFGVDYFGIPMYLTQTGQLHLEAAAMSFGRVYCFGPTFRAEKSKTRRHLTEFWMVEPEVAFIDLDGLLELAENFVTFIVTEVLQNNKDQLETLGADIASLEKIKPPFYRLTYTEAVDILTGEKTKNFVARQLEDLKSQKQQLETKIAELEEQSAEGGLKQWQKDKIAAELIGLSSTLAEVNTGIENNPRHAKLAAEFQWGKDLGGSDETIISQMHDKPVFVTHYPRQAKAFYMKTDRDNEKVALNFDLLAPAGFGEIIGGSVREDDYDLLVARIKEQGLNVENYDWYLDLRKYGSVPHGGFGLGVERTIAWLTGEKHIRQCIAFPRMMDKVYI
;
A
#
# COMPACT_ATOMS: atom_id res chain seq x y z
N MET A 1 -3.47 26.46 11.74
CA MET A 1 -2.79 27.78 11.83
C MET A 1 -3.55 28.90 11.10
N LYS A 2 -3.97 28.71 9.83
CA LYS A 2 -4.64 29.76 9.02
C LYS A 2 -5.75 30.54 9.76
N ASN A 3 -6.65 29.85 10.47
CA ASN A 3 -7.76 30.46 11.18
C ASN A 3 -7.38 31.03 12.56
N LYS A 4 -6.09 31.07 12.90
CA LYS A 4 -5.53 31.50 14.19
C LYS A 4 -4.48 32.61 14.03
N ALA A 5 -4.35 33.21 12.86
CA ALA A 5 -3.40 34.30 12.62
C ALA A 5 -3.67 35.47 13.59
N GLY A 6 -2.62 35.93 14.29
CA GLY A 6 -2.69 36.97 15.32
C GLY A 6 -3.12 36.48 16.71
N GLU A 7 -3.59 35.25 16.87
CA GLU A 7 -3.95 34.69 18.18
C GLU A 7 -2.72 34.09 18.88
N GLU A 8 -2.73 34.09 20.20
CA GLU A 8 -1.81 33.29 20.99
C GLU A 8 -2.34 31.86 21.12
N VAL A 9 -1.49 30.90 20.80
CA VAL A 9 -1.82 29.46 20.88
C VAL A 9 -0.71 28.69 21.57
N THR A 10 -1.06 27.56 22.15
CA THR A 10 -0.10 26.59 22.69
C THR A 10 -0.11 25.33 21.86
N LEU A 11 1.08 24.94 21.37
CA LEU A 11 1.34 23.73 20.62
C LEU A 11 2.07 22.73 21.51
N ALA A 12 1.56 21.52 21.64
CA ALA A 12 2.23 20.41 22.32
C ALA A 12 2.71 19.39 21.29
N GLY A 13 3.97 18.97 21.36
CA GLY A 13 4.51 18.07 20.36
C GLY A 13 5.95 17.63 20.62
N TRP A 14 6.61 17.24 19.55
CA TRP A 14 7.98 16.76 19.55
C TRP A 14 8.87 17.61 18.66
N LEU A 15 10.09 17.88 19.09
CA LEU A 15 11.08 18.61 18.31
C LEU A 15 11.56 17.74 17.14
N TYR A 16 11.02 18.00 15.95
CA TYR A 16 11.39 17.27 14.74
C TYR A 16 12.77 17.65 14.22
N ASN A 17 13.08 18.97 14.26
CA ASN A 17 14.37 19.52 13.85
C ASN A 17 14.56 20.90 14.47
N SER A 18 15.81 21.36 14.58
CA SER A 18 16.12 22.71 15.04
C SER A 18 17.31 23.30 14.28
N ARG A 19 17.33 24.61 14.15
CA ARG A 19 18.46 25.37 13.65
C ARG A 19 18.60 26.69 14.40
N SER A 20 19.84 27.16 14.60
CA SER A 20 20.12 28.44 15.23
C SER A 20 20.76 29.39 14.23
N SER A 21 20.37 30.68 14.30
CA SER A 21 20.96 31.77 13.52
C SER A 21 21.15 32.98 14.44
N GLY A 22 22.35 33.10 15.04
CA GLY A 22 22.67 34.18 15.95
C GLY A 22 21.77 34.22 17.20
N LYS A 23 20.87 35.21 17.25
CA LYS A 23 19.94 35.42 18.37
C LYS A 23 18.57 34.75 18.17
N ILE A 24 18.41 33.95 17.12
CA ILE A 24 17.14 33.31 16.76
C ILE A 24 17.33 31.79 16.68
N GLN A 25 16.40 31.05 17.23
CA GLN A 25 16.27 29.61 17.04
C GLN A 25 14.99 29.30 16.29
N PHE A 26 15.06 28.39 15.32
CA PHE A 26 13.93 27.86 14.58
C PHE A 26 13.72 26.41 15.02
N LEU A 27 12.65 26.17 15.73
CA LEU A 27 12.25 24.83 16.15
C LEU A 27 11.15 24.36 15.21
N ILE A 28 11.33 23.20 14.60
CA ILE A 28 10.25 22.53 13.87
C ILE A 28 9.59 21.55 14.84
N VAL A 29 8.37 21.85 15.22
CA VAL A 29 7.59 21.01 16.17
C VAL A 29 6.54 20.21 15.39
N ARG A 30 6.47 18.92 15.68
CA ARG A 30 5.51 17.96 15.13
C ARG A 30 4.49 17.60 16.20
N ASP A 31 3.19 17.74 15.88
CA ASP A 31 2.09 17.49 16.83
C ASP A 31 1.11 16.37 16.41
N GLY A 32 1.43 15.61 15.38
CA GLY A 32 0.54 14.59 14.82
C GLY A 32 -0.45 15.11 13.77
N THR A 33 -0.72 16.42 13.70
CA THR A 33 -1.48 17.06 12.61
C THR A 33 -0.56 17.55 11.49
N GLY A 34 0.71 17.80 11.81
CA GLY A 34 1.72 18.27 10.85
C GLY A 34 2.95 18.83 11.54
N LEU A 35 3.64 19.72 10.82
CA LEU A 35 4.83 20.41 11.25
C LEU A 35 4.55 21.91 11.39
N CYS A 36 5.08 22.54 12.45
CA CYS A 36 5.01 23.99 12.65
C CYS A 36 6.40 24.54 12.93
N GLN A 37 6.81 25.60 12.24
CA GLN A 37 7.98 26.38 12.59
C GLN A 37 7.67 27.27 13.78
N CYS A 38 8.46 27.14 14.85
CA CYS A 38 8.37 27.96 16.05
C CYS A 38 9.64 28.80 16.12
N VAL A 39 9.50 30.12 16.13
CA VAL A 39 10.61 31.09 16.12
C VAL A 39 10.83 31.59 17.53
N VAL A 40 12.00 31.30 18.09
CA VAL A 40 12.41 31.69 19.45
C VAL A 40 13.46 32.78 19.34
N GLU A 41 13.14 33.99 19.77
CA GLU A 41 14.05 35.13 19.79
C GLU A 41 14.70 35.29 21.16
N LYS A 42 16.03 35.48 21.19
CA LYS A 42 16.76 35.77 22.41
C LYS A 42 16.22 37.06 23.04
N GLY A 43 15.93 37.02 24.33
CA GLY A 43 15.35 38.16 25.08
C GLY A 43 13.81 38.23 25.06
N LYS A 44 13.13 37.39 24.28
CA LYS A 44 11.66 37.21 24.36
C LYS A 44 11.22 36.13 25.34
N ILE A 45 12.15 35.24 25.67
CA ILE A 45 11.99 34.22 26.71
C ILE A 45 13.19 34.30 27.69
N PRO A 46 13.12 33.67 28.89
CA PRO A 46 14.24 33.58 29.81
C PRO A 46 15.51 33.03 29.15
N GLU A 47 16.66 33.61 29.45
CA GLU A 47 17.96 33.23 28.88
C GLU A 47 18.27 31.74 29.10
N GLU A 48 17.98 31.23 30.30
CA GLU A 48 18.19 29.82 30.63
C GLU A 48 17.37 28.91 29.74
N LEU A 49 16.10 29.23 29.52
CA LEU A 49 15.21 28.47 28.63
C LEU A 49 15.68 28.53 27.17
N PHE A 50 16.17 29.71 26.72
CA PHE A 50 16.73 29.87 25.37
C PHE A 50 17.92 28.91 25.15
N GLU A 51 18.85 28.84 26.11
CA GLU A 51 20.00 27.94 26.03
C GLU A 51 19.64 26.47 26.18
N GLN A 52 18.60 26.13 26.96
CA GLN A 52 18.07 24.76 27.05
C GLN A 52 17.48 24.32 25.72
N LEU A 53 16.62 25.13 25.08
CA LEU A 53 16.02 24.85 23.77
C LEU A 53 17.08 24.70 22.67
N LYS A 54 18.19 25.42 22.76
CA LYS A 54 19.28 25.34 21.80
C LYS A 54 20.03 24.00 21.83
N ARG A 55 20.07 23.36 23.00
CA ARG A 55 20.74 22.05 23.22
C ARG A 55 19.75 20.86 23.14
N LEU A 56 18.47 21.16 22.98
CA LEU A 56 17.43 20.14 23.00
C LEU A 56 17.59 19.18 21.83
N GLY A 57 17.64 17.88 22.11
CA GLY A 57 17.81 16.82 21.13
C GLY A 57 16.54 16.59 20.30
N GLN A 58 16.73 16.03 19.09
CA GLN A 58 15.63 15.62 18.22
C GLN A 58 14.69 14.66 18.94
N GLU A 59 13.38 14.79 18.69
CA GLU A 59 12.29 14.03 19.30
C GLU A 59 12.07 14.27 20.81
N SER A 60 12.73 15.28 21.40
CA SER A 60 12.32 15.77 22.72
C SER A 60 10.89 16.28 22.68
N SER A 61 10.13 16.05 23.74
CA SER A 61 8.75 16.53 23.85
C SER A 61 8.69 17.86 24.61
N LEU A 62 7.86 18.78 24.10
CA LEU A 62 7.72 20.13 24.64
C LEU A 62 6.35 20.71 24.36
N THR A 63 5.98 21.74 25.13
CA THR A 63 4.93 22.67 24.76
C THR A 63 5.54 24.02 24.39
N VAL A 64 4.97 24.67 23.38
CA VAL A 64 5.41 25.98 22.89
C VAL A 64 4.21 26.90 22.80
N THR A 65 4.24 28.02 23.48
CA THR A 65 3.20 29.06 23.43
C THR A 65 3.72 30.27 22.65
N GLY A 66 2.89 30.85 21.80
CA GLY A 66 3.27 32.01 21.01
C GLY A 66 2.17 32.54 20.11
N THR A 67 2.44 33.61 19.43
CA THR A 67 1.50 34.24 18.49
C THR A 67 1.69 33.67 17.08
N VAL A 68 0.59 33.27 16.44
CA VAL A 68 0.59 32.77 15.06
C VAL A 68 0.85 33.95 14.10
N ARG A 69 1.83 33.81 13.20
CA ARG A 69 2.19 34.79 12.19
C ARG A 69 2.13 34.17 10.79
N GLU A 70 1.79 34.99 9.80
CA GLU A 70 1.94 34.62 8.39
C GLU A 70 3.42 34.70 7.99
N GLU A 71 3.95 33.63 7.41
CA GLU A 71 5.30 33.57 6.84
C GLU A 71 5.31 32.58 5.67
N ALA A 72 5.29 33.10 4.46
CA ALA A 72 5.16 32.32 3.23
C ALA A 72 6.25 31.24 3.03
N ARG A 73 7.42 31.40 3.67
CA ARG A 73 8.53 30.43 3.59
C ARG A 73 8.42 29.29 4.62
N SER A 74 7.52 29.45 5.59
CA SER A 74 7.29 28.45 6.62
C SER A 74 6.34 27.35 6.12
N VAL A 75 6.46 26.16 6.67
CA VAL A 75 5.57 25.03 6.36
C VAL A 75 4.11 25.46 6.56
N GLY A 76 3.29 25.34 5.53
CA GLY A 76 1.89 25.75 5.57
C GLY A 76 1.64 27.27 5.58
N GLY A 77 2.67 28.09 5.33
CA GLY A 77 2.54 29.55 5.24
C GLY A 77 2.41 30.28 6.57
N TYR A 78 2.62 29.59 7.69
CA TYR A 78 2.47 30.13 9.06
C TYR A 78 3.60 29.67 9.97
N GLU A 79 3.93 30.50 10.97
CA GLU A 79 4.86 30.18 12.03
C GLU A 79 4.34 30.65 13.39
N LEU A 80 4.96 30.15 14.46
CA LEU A 80 4.65 30.55 15.82
C LEU A 80 5.77 31.41 16.38
N ALA A 81 5.50 32.68 16.67
CA ALA A 81 6.42 33.56 17.37
C ALA A 81 6.35 33.26 18.88
N VAL A 82 7.35 32.58 19.39
CA VAL A 82 7.35 31.99 20.74
C VAL A 82 7.45 33.04 21.82
N THR A 83 6.54 32.97 22.79
CA THR A 83 6.53 33.78 24.02
C THR A 83 6.90 32.94 25.25
N ASN A 84 6.63 31.62 25.21
CA ASN A 84 6.99 30.69 26.28
C ASN A 84 7.17 29.27 25.73
N ALA A 85 7.92 28.43 26.44
CA ALA A 85 8.04 27.00 26.16
C ALA A 85 8.31 26.23 27.45
N GLN A 86 7.88 24.96 27.48
CA GLN A 86 8.16 24.03 28.54
C GLN A 86 8.68 22.72 27.95
N ILE A 87 9.87 22.30 28.35
CA ILE A 87 10.41 21.00 28.00
C ILE A 87 9.75 19.96 28.92
N ILE A 88 9.06 18.96 28.33
CA ILE A 88 8.42 17.87 29.05
C ILE A 88 9.42 16.74 29.27
N SER A 89 10.14 16.34 28.21
CA SER A 89 11.15 15.31 28.28
C SER A 89 12.23 15.56 27.22
N ALA A 90 13.48 15.62 27.64
CA ALA A 90 14.60 15.71 26.73
C ALA A 90 14.96 14.32 26.19
N ALA A 91 15.19 14.23 24.89
CA ALA A 91 15.69 13.02 24.23
C ALA A 91 17.19 13.14 23.98
N GLU A 92 17.90 12.06 24.24
CA GLU A 92 19.32 11.93 23.95
C GLU A 92 19.53 10.84 22.91
N ASP A 93 20.50 11.02 22.03
CA ASP A 93 20.96 10.02 21.06
C ASP A 93 19.84 9.34 20.23
N TYR A 94 18.86 10.15 19.76
CA TYR A 94 17.80 9.60 18.91
C TYR A 94 18.39 8.91 17.67
N PRO A 95 18.10 7.60 17.44
CA PRO A 95 18.87 6.80 16.50
C PRO A 95 18.58 7.11 15.02
N ILE A 96 17.41 7.68 14.70
CA ILE A 96 17.03 8.03 13.32
C ILE A 96 17.37 9.50 13.06
N THR A 97 18.56 9.73 12.53
CA THR A 97 19.05 11.06 12.17
C THR A 97 18.61 11.45 10.76
N PRO A 98 18.80 12.71 10.30
CA PRO A 98 18.50 13.13 8.93
C PRO A 98 19.35 12.45 7.84
N LYS A 99 20.28 11.57 8.20
CA LYS A 99 21.07 10.76 7.25
C LYS A 99 20.23 9.62 6.67
N SER A 100 20.65 9.11 5.52
CA SER A 100 20.07 7.91 4.95
C SER A 100 20.34 6.69 5.85
N HIS A 101 19.30 5.91 6.11
CA HIS A 101 19.38 4.69 6.90
C HIS A 101 18.95 3.47 6.07
N GLY A 102 19.64 2.35 6.28
CA GLY A 102 19.29 1.08 5.64
C GLY A 102 17.90 0.59 6.07
N ILE A 103 17.24 -0.15 5.18
CA ILE A 103 15.87 -0.65 5.39
C ILE A 103 15.77 -1.52 6.65
N ASP A 104 16.74 -2.41 6.88
CA ASP A 104 16.74 -3.28 8.06
C ASP A 104 16.85 -2.50 9.38
N PHE A 105 17.64 -1.44 9.39
CA PHE A 105 17.75 -0.54 10.55
C PHE A 105 16.39 0.15 10.82
N LEU A 106 15.75 0.70 9.77
CA LEU A 106 14.45 1.36 9.90
C LEU A 106 13.35 0.40 10.35
N LEU A 107 13.38 -0.85 9.89
CA LEU A 107 12.41 -1.87 10.32
C LEU A 107 12.65 -2.33 11.76
N LYS A 108 13.90 -2.47 12.20
CA LYS A 108 14.23 -2.74 13.62
C LYS A 108 13.79 -1.62 14.55
N ASN A 109 13.83 -0.37 14.06
CA ASN A 109 13.41 0.81 14.78
C ASN A 109 12.03 1.31 14.30
N ARG A 110 11.14 0.41 13.87
CA ARG A 110 9.86 0.78 13.24
C ARG A 110 8.99 1.66 14.12
N HIS A 111 8.95 1.40 15.42
CA HIS A 111 8.24 2.21 16.41
C HIS A 111 8.70 3.68 16.47
N LEU A 112 9.96 3.95 16.15
CA LEU A 112 10.51 5.30 16.01
C LEU A 112 10.37 5.82 14.56
N HIS A 113 10.54 4.95 13.56
CA HIS A 113 10.43 5.32 12.15
C HIS A 113 9.04 5.82 11.76
N LEU A 114 7.99 5.39 12.45
CA LEU A 114 6.62 5.92 12.28
C LEU A 114 6.52 7.44 12.47
N ARG A 115 7.48 8.06 13.19
CA ARG A 115 7.55 9.51 13.41
C ARG A 115 8.04 10.27 12.17
N SER A 116 8.61 9.59 11.16
CA SER A 116 9.06 10.22 9.93
C SER A 116 7.89 10.76 9.12
N GLN A 117 8.12 11.88 8.41
CA GLN A 117 7.10 12.50 7.56
C GLN A 117 6.55 11.52 6.52
N ARG A 118 7.41 10.69 5.93
CA ARG A 118 6.99 9.67 4.94
C ARG A 118 5.98 8.67 5.55
N GLN A 119 6.30 8.09 6.72
CA GLN A 119 5.41 7.13 7.36
C GLN A 119 4.13 7.78 7.88
N TRP A 120 4.21 9.02 8.34
CA TRP A 120 3.04 9.78 8.73
C TRP A 120 2.10 10.02 7.54
N CYS A 121 2.63 10.43 6.37
CA CYS A 121 1.83 10.60 5.15
C CYS A 121 1.14 9.29 4.73
N ILE A 122 1.88 8.17 4.70
CA ILE A 122 1.33 6.85 4.36
C ILE A 122 0.22 6.47 5.37
N GLY A 123 0.44 6.70 6.66
CA GLY A 123 -0.55 6.43 7.70
C GLY A 123 -1.83 7.25 7.54
N LYS A 124 -1.73 8.52 7.13
CA LYS A 124 -2.88 9.37 6.84
C LYS A 124 -3.66 8.90 5.60
N ILE A 125 -2.95 8.55 4.53
CA ILE A 125 -3.58 7.98 3.33
C ILE A 125 -4.26 6.64 3.66
N ARG A 126 -3.60 5.76 4.45
CA ARG A 126 -4.19 4.50 4.90
C ARG A 126 -5.49 4.73 5.68
N HIS A 127 -5.51 5.72 6.56
CA HIS A 127 -6.73 6.09 7.30
C HIS A 127 -7.86 6.48 6.36
N THR A 128 -7.59 7.34 5.38
CA THR A 128 -8.59 7.76 4.37
C THR A 128 -9.07 6.58 3.52
N VAL A 129 -8.18 5.69 3.09
CA VAL A 129 -8.55 4.47 2.35
C VAL A 129 -9.51 3.61 3.16
N ILE A 130 -9.20 3.35 4.45
CA ILE A 130 -10.03 2.53 5.33
C ILE A 130 -11.41 3.18 5.57
N ASP A 131 -11.45 4.49 5.78
CA ASP A 131 -12.70 5.24 5.93
C ASP A 131 -13.54 5.19 4.64
N ALA A 132 -12.91 5.43 3.49
CA ALA A 132 -13.56 5.34 2.19
C ALA A 132 -14.14 3.94 1.91
N ILE A 133 -13.41 2.88 2.22
CA ILE A 133 -13.87 1.49 2.12
C ILE A 133 -15.18 1.32 2.90
N ARG A 134 -15.19 1.71 4.17
CA ARG A 134 -16.36 1.54 5.04
C ARG A 134 -17.55 2.38 4.58
N ARG A 135 -17.33 3.64 4.21
CA ARG A 135 -18.39 4.51 3.69
C ARG A 135 -18.98 3.96 2.41
N PHE A 136 -18.13 3.53 1.45
CA PHE A 136 -18.63 2.96 0.19
C PHE A 136 -19.61 1.81 0.43
N PHE A 137 -19.23 0.82 1.21
CA PHE A 137 -20.07 -0.34 1.44
C PHE A 137 -21.32 -0.01 2.27
N ASN A 138 -21.19 0.79 3.33
CA ASN A 138 -22.33 1.20 4.16
C ASN A 138 -23.36 2.00 3.34
N ASP A 139 -22.90 2.95 2.52
CA ASP A 139 -23.77 3.81 1.71
C ASP A 139 -24.45 3.04 0.56
N ASN A 140 -23.88 1.90 0.13
CA ASN A 140 -24.44 1.01 -0.88
C ASN A 140 -25.24 -0.16 -0.28
N GLY A 141 -25.62 -0.09 0.99
CA GLY A 141 -26.52 -1.03 1.64
C GLY A 141 -25.88 -2.38 2.02
N PHE A 142 -24.57 -2.43 2.17
CA PHE A 142 -23.89 -3.62 2.67
C PHE A 142 -23.89 -3.65 4.20
N THR A 143 -24.01 -4.85 4.76
CA THR A 143 -23.88 -5.10 6.19
C THR A 143 -22.47 -5.61 6.51
N LEU A 144 -21.79 -4.96 7.46
CA LEU A 144 -20.50 -5.44 7.97
C LEU A 144 -20.71 -6.71 8.81
N ILE A 145 -19.97 -7.75 8.51
CA ILE A 145 -19.95 -9.04 9.23
C ILE A 145 -18.53 -9.29 9.72
N ASP A 146 -18.38 -9.56 11.01
CA ASP A 146 -17.11 -9.99 11.59
C ASP A 146 -16.95 -11.50 11.39
N THR A 147 -15.98 -11.90 10.57
CA THR A 147 -15.70 -13.32 10.31
C THR A 147 -14.65 -13.85 11.28
N PRO A 148 -14.66 -15.16 11.62
CA PRO A 148 -13.68 -15.76 12.51
C PRO A 148 -12.26 -15.65 11.99
N ILE A 149 -11.30 -15.36 12.90
CA ILE A 149 -9.86 -15.39 12.60
C ILE A 149 -9.33 -16.82 12.69
N PHE A 150 -9.85 -17.65 13.61
CA PHE A 150 -9.54 -19.07 13.68
C PHE A 150 -10.47 -19.87 12.76
N THR A 151 -9.90 -20.68 11.90
CA THR A 151 -10.66 -21.50 10.95
C THR A 151 -10.22 -22.97 10.99
N ALA A 152 -11.14 -23.87 10.74
CA ALA A 152 -10.84 -25.30 10.63
C ALA A 152 -10.50 -25.75 9.20
N ALA A 153 -10.77 -24.91 8.19
CA ALA A 153 -10.61 -25.22 6.77
C ALA A 153 -9.88 -24.11 6.02
N ALA A 154 -9.19 -24.47 4.96
CA ALA A 154 -8.58 -23.53 4.03
C ALA A 154 -9.66 -22.82 3.20
N GLY A 155 -9.53 -21.50 3.09
CA GLY A 155 -10.30 -20.69 2.12
C GLY A 155 -9.54 -20.49 0.81
N GLU A 156 -8.23 -20.70 0.83
CA GLU A 156 -7.28 -20.60 -0.28
C GLU A 156 -6.38 -21.86 -0.29
N GLU A 157 -5.09 -21.71 -0.51
CA GLU A 157 -4.14 -22.84 -0.54
C GLU A 157 -3.81 -23.37 0.87
N GLU A 158 -4.05 -24.67 1.12
CA GLU A 158 -3.69 -25.33 2.39
C GLU A 158 -2.22 -25.18 2.78
N GLN A 159 -1.33 -25.16 1.80
CA GLN A 159 0.12 -25.06 2.00
C GLN A 159 0.57 -23.73 2.59
N THR A 160 -0.28 -22.71 2.54
CA THR A 160 -0.01 -21.36 3.05
C THR A 160 -0.76 -21.03 4.34
N LEU A 161 -1.27 -22.05 5.05
CA LEU A 161 -1.92 -21.89 6.35
C LEU A 161 -0.90 -21.76 7.50
N PHE A 162 -1.18 -20.85 8.44
CA PHE A 162 -0.52 -20.84 9.74
C PHE A 162 -1.31 -21.70 10.73
N GLY A 163 -0.72 -22.81 11.17
CA GLY A 163 -1.32 -23.70 12.17
C GLY A 163 -1.28 -23.09 13.58
N VAL A 164 -2.35 -23.30 14.33
CA VAL A 164 -2.52 -22.87 15.72
C VAL A 164 -3.05 -24.02 16.56
N ASP A 165 -2.49 -24.22 17.75
CA ASP A 165 -3.07 -25.11 18.75
C ASP A 165 -4.22 -24.37 19.47
N TYR A 166 -5.45 -24.77 19.18
CA TYR A 166 -6.66 -24.19 19.80
C TYR A 166 -7.19 -25.17 20.87
N PHE A 167 -6.65 -25.09 22.09
CA PHE A 167 -7.03 -25.96 23.20
C PHE A 167 -6.93 -27.47 22.88
N GLY A 168 -5.89 -27.85 22.17
CA GLY A 168 -5.67 -29.24 21.73
C GLY A 168 -6.40 -29.62 20.43
N ILE A 169 -7.12 -28.68 19.80
CA ILE A 169 -7.74 -28.86 18.48
C ILE A 169 -6.90 -28.12 17.44
N PRO A 170 -6.44 -28.78 16.36
CA PRO A 170 -5.75 -28.11 15.26
C PRO A 170 -6.67 -27.10 14.58
N MET A 171 -6.26 -25.83 14.57
CA MET A 171 -6.92 -24.73 13.86
C MET A 171 -5.89 -23.96 13.04
N TYR A 172 -6.36 -23.05 12.22
CA TYR A 172 -5.52 -22.21 11.39
C TYR A 172 -5.91 -20.73 11.50
N LEU A 173 -4.97 -19.83 11.22
CA LEU A 173 -5.29 -18.41 11.00
C LEU A 173 -5.92 -18.26 9.62
N THR A 174 -6.97 -17.46 9.53
CA THR A 174 -7.77 -17.29 8.31
C THR A 174 -6.98 -16.67 7.16
N GLN A 175 -7.19 -17.17 5.96
CA GLN A 175 -6.67 -16.59 4.71
C GLN A 175 -7.68 -15.65 4.04
N THR A 176 -8.96 -15.71 4.43
CA THR A 176 -10.09 -14.96 3.88
C THR A 176 -11.31 -15.12 4.78
N GLY A 177 -12.19 -14.13 4.79
CA GLY A 177 -13.52 -14.23 5.41
C GLY A 177 -14.58 -14.80 4.49
N GLN A 178 -14.27 -15.03 3.20
CA GLN A 178 -15.22 -15.34 2.14
C GLN A 178 -16.22 -16.45 2.46
N LEU A 179 -15.75 -17.64 2.90
CA LEU A 179 -16.63 -18.78 3.11
C LEU A 179 -17.75 -18.47 4.13
N HIS A 180 -17.42 -17.70 5.18
CA HIS A 180 -18.40 -17.26 6.18
C HIS A 180 -19.29 -16.13 5.64
N LEU A 181 -18.75 -15.27 4.78
CA LEU A 181 -19.53 -14.21 4.12
C LEU A 181 -20.56 -14.76 3.15
N GLU A 182 -20.27 -15.87 2.45
CA GLU A 182 -21.25 -16.54 1.60
C GLU A 182 -22.48 -16.98 2.42
N ALA A 183 -22.27 -17.53 3.63
CA ALA A 183 -23.36 -17.86 4.54
C ALA A 183 -24.14 -16.62 4.99
N ALA A 184 -23.44 -15.52 5.31
CA ALA A 184 -24.07 -14.27 5.68
C ALA A 184 -24.83 -13.62 4.52
N ALA A 185 -24.32 -13.70 3.28
CA ALA A 185 -24.98 -13.19 2.08
C ALA A 185 -26.32 -13.86 1.82
N MET A 186 -26.49 -15.14 2.15
CA MET A 186 -27.77 -15.85 2.07
C MET A 186 -28.82 -15.32 3.05
N SER A 187 -28.41 -14.53 4.06
CA SER A 187 -29.31 -13.92 5.05
C SER A 187 -29.51 -12.42 4.84
N PHE A 188 -28.45 -11.71 4.47
CA PHE A 188 -28.43 -10.23 4.40
C PHE A 188 -28.40 -9.70 2.95
N GLY A 189 -28.15 -10.55 1.96
CA GLY A 189 -28.08 -10.21 0.54
C GLY A 189 -26.77 -9.55 0.13
N ARG A 190 -26.35 -8.48 0.81
CA ARG A 190 -25.09 -7.74 0.58
C ARG A 190 -24.34 -7.61 1.88
N VAL A 191 -23.16 -8.20 1.94
CA VAL A 191 -22.32 -8.21 3.13
C VAL A 191 -20.88 -7.89 2.79
N TYR A 192 -20.11 -7.46 3.77
CA TYR A 192 -18.66 -7.36 3.65
C TYR A 192 -17.98 -7.63 4.99
N CYS A 193 -16.75 -8.12 4.97
CA CYS A 193 -15.87 -8.09 6.14
C CYS A 193 -14.68 -7.17 5.87
N PHE A 194 -14.05 -6.73 6.95
CA PHE A 194 -12.82 -5.95 6.91
C PHE A 194 -11.93 -6.41 8.06
N GLY A 195 -10.92 -7.20 7.75
CA GLY A 195 -10.13 -7.85 8.78
C GLY A 195 -8.71 -8.22 8.35
N PRO A 196 -7.90 -8.71 9.30
CA PRO A 196 -6.59 -9.27 9.02
C PRO A 196 -6.73 -10.64 8.34
N THR A 197 -5.83 -10.90 7.41
CA THR A 197 -5.66 -12.18 6.73
C THR A 197 -4.21 -12.63 6.83
N PHE A 198 -4.00 -13.95 6.80
CA PHE A 198 -2.72 -14.56 7.10
C PHE A 198 -2.36 -15.59 6.02
N ARG A 199 -1.20 -15.44 5.39
CA ARG A 199 -0.70 -16.39 4.40
C ARG A 199 0.77 -16.72 4.69
N ALA A 200 1.06 -18.00 4.94
CA ALA A 200 2.40 -18.50 5.23
C ALA A 200 3.22 -18.73 3.94
N GLU A 201 3.08 -17.82 2.98
CA GLU A 201 3.79 -17.90 1.72
C GLU A 201 5.31 -17.72 1.92
N LYS A 202 6.09 -18.67 1.42
CA LYS A 202 7.56 -18.61 1.45
C LYS A 202 8.11 -17.71 0.34
N SER A 203 7.54 -16.51 0.19
CA SER A 203 7.89 -15.55 -0.86
C SER A 203 8.60 -14.33 -0.30
N LYS A 204 9.78 -14.00 -0.85
CA LYS A 204 10.56 -12.79 -0.49
C LYS A 204 10.33 -11.64 -1.48
N THR A 205 9.15 -11.52 -2.05
CA THR A 205 8.83 -10.47 -3.01
C THR A 205 8.51 -9.14 -2.33
N ARG A 206 8.43 -8.08 -3.12
CA ARG A 206 8.03 -6.75 -2.66
C ARG A 206 6.51 -6.61 -2.44
N ARG A 207 5.72 -7.61 -2.82
CA ARG A 207 4.24 -7.60 -2.83
C ARG A 207 3.61 -8.53 -1.82
N HIS A 208 4.39 -9.21 -0.94
CA HIS A 208 3.88 -10.18 0.02
C HIS A 208 4.21 -9.79 1.45
N LEU A 209 3.20 -9.90 2.31
CA LEU A 209 3.28 -9.90 3.76
C LEU A 209 2.64 -11.19 4.26
N THR A 210 3.05 -11.67 5.42
CA THR A 210 2.43 -12.86 6.03
C THR A 210 1.17 -12.52 6.84
N GLU A 211 0.98 -11.25 7.18
CA GLU A 211 -0.20 -10.66 7.79
C GLU A 211 -0.52 -9.36 7.07
N PHE A 212 -1.72 -9.21 6.56
CA PHE A 212 -2.18 -8.02 5.82
C PHE A 212 -3.70 -7.85 6.00
N TRP A 213 -4.24 -6.74 5.52
CA TRP A 213 -5.66 -6.43 5.67
C TRP A 213 -6.40 -6.54 4.35
N MET A 214 -7.57 -7.17 4.40
CA MET A 214 -8.48 -7.25 3.27
C MET A 214 -9.85 -6.68 3.61
N VAL A 215 -10.49 -6.13 2.60
CA VAL A 215 -11.94 -5.95 2.56
C VAL A 215 -12.49 -6.91 1.54
N GLU A 216 -13.53 -7.64 1.93
CA GLU A 216 -14.12 -8.70 1.12
C GLU A 216 -15.64 -8.52 1.11
N PRO A 217 -16.25 -7.94 0.05
CA PRO A 217 -17.70 -7.97 -0.16
C PRO A 217 -18.15 -9.31 -0.73
N GLU A 218 -19.37 -9.72 -0.35
CA GLU A 218 -20.07 -10.86 -0.93
C GLU A 218 -21.52 -10.49 -1.17
N VAL A 219 -22.06 -10.82 -2.36
CA VAL A 219 -23.35 -10.33 -2.84
C VAL A 219 -24.18 -11.50 -3.41
N ALA A 220 -25.39 -11.65 -2.92
CA ALA A 220 -26.38 -12.59 -3.49
C ALA A 220 -27.05 -11.99 -4.74
N PHE A 221 -27.44 -12.83 -5.68
CA PHE A 221 -28.11 -12.47 -6.95
C PHE A 221 -27.25 -11.56 -7.84
N ILE A 222 -25.98 -11.84 -7.95
CA ILE A 222 -25.04 -11.10 -8.79
C ILE A 222 -24.33 -12.03 -9.78
N ASP A 223 -24.01 -11.52 -10.95
CA ASP A 223 -23.19 -12.17 -11.97
C ASP A 223 -21.80 -11.52 -12.07
N LEU A 224 -20.99 -11.98 -13.02
CA LEU A 224 -19.64 -11.49 -13.21
C LEU A 224 -19.61 -10.00 -13.60
N ASP A 225 -20.49 -9.57 -14.50
CA ASP A 225 -20.54 -8.18 -14.94
C ASP A 225 -20.91 -7.23 -13.80
N GLY A 226 -21.86 -7.62 -12.96
CA GLY A 226 -22.21 -6.88 -11.75
C GLY A 226 -21.07 -6.77 -10.74
N LEU A 227 -20.24 -7.84 -10.60
CA LEU A 227 -19.05 -7.80 -9.76
C LEU A 227 -17.97 -6.86 -10.33
N LEU A 228 -17.76 -6.87 -11.64
CA LEU A 228 -16.81 -5.97 -12.30
C LEU A 228 -17.23 -4.51 -12.10
N GLU A 229 -18.52 -4.20 -12.27
CA GLU A 229 -19.07 -2.86 -12.06
C GLU A 229 -18.92 -2.41 -10.59
N LEU A 230 -19.22 -3.29 -9.64
CA LEU A 230 -19.05 -3.01 -8.21
C LEU A 230 -17.58 -2.71 -7.87
N ALA A 231 -16.63 -3.52 -8.35
CA ALA A 231 -15.21 -3.33 -8.12
C ALA A 231 -14.68 -2.04 -8.77
N GLU A 232 -15.13 -1.72 -9.98
CA GLU A 232 -14.76 -0.50 -10.70
C GLU A 232 -15.22 0.76 -9.96
N ASN A 233 -16.48 0.80 -9.53
CA ASN A 233 -17.04 1.90 -8.77
C ASN A 233 -16.35 2.05 -7.40
N PHE A 234 -16.07 0.93 -6.73
CA PHE A 234 -15.40 0.89 -5.44
C PHE A 234 -13.98 1.47 -5.50
N VAL A 235 -13.17 1.02 -6.45
CA VAL A 235 -11.79 1.51 -6.62
C VAL A 235 -11.79 2.98 -7.03
N THR A 236 -12.70 3.39 -7.91
CA THR A 236 -12.85 4.80 -8.31
C THR A 236 -13.20 5.69 -7.11
N PHE A 237 -14.08 5.22 -6.22
CA PHE A 237 -14.44 5.94 -5.01
C PHE A 237 -13.23 6.12 -4.07
N ILE A 238 -12.47 5.06 -3.80
CA ILE A 238 -11.24 5.14 -2.97
C ILE A 238 -10.25 6.16 -3.53
N VAL A 239 -9.96 6.09 -4.84
CA VAL A 239 -9.01 7.00 -5.49
C VAL A 239 -9.49 8.45 -5.37
N THR A 240 -10.78 8.69 -5.61
CA THR A 240 -11.39 10.04 -5.50
C THR A 240 -11.26 10.59 -4.09
N GLU A 241 -11.56 9.81 -3.07
CA GLU A 241 -11.45 10.22 -1.67
C GLU A 241 -10.01 10.55 -1.26
N VAL A 242 -9.05 9.76 -1.70
CA VAL A 242 -7.63 10.01 -1.43
C VAL A 242 -7.13 11.28 -2.14
N LEU A 243 -7.52 11.49 -3.39
CA LEU A 243 -7.16 12.72 -4.13
C LEU A 243 -7.76 13.98 -3.47
N GLN A 244 -8.98 13.90 -2.96
CA GLN A 244 -9.65 15.03 -2.31
C GLN A 244 -9.07 15.35 -0.93
N ASN A 245 -8.73 14.33 -0.14
CA ASN A 245 -8.40 14.50 1.27
C ASN A 245 -6.90 14.44 1.58
N ASN A 246 -6.07 13.91 0.66
CA ASN A 246 -4.64 13.64 0.92
C ASN A 246 -3.70 14.20 -0.15
N LYS A 247 -4.08 15.25 -0.85
CA LYS A 247 -3.23 15.81 -1.92
C LYS A 247 -1.84 16.20 -1.41
N ASP A 248 -1.76 16.90 -0.29
CA ASP A 248 -0.50 17.34 0.31
C ASP A 248 0.41 16.15 0.70
N GLN A 249 -0.21 15.06 1.21
CA GLN A 249 0.51 13.83 1.55
C GLN A 249 1.03 13.11 0.30
N LEU A 250 0.22 13.05 -0.77
CA LEU A 250 0.64 12.47 -2.05
C LEU A 250 1.80 13.26 -2.66
N GLU A 251 1.73 14.60 -2.67
CA GLU A 251 2.81 15.48 -3.13
C GLU A 251 4.09 15.28 -2.31
N THR A 252 3.97 15.18 -0.99
CA THR A 252 5.10 14.92 -0.09
C THR A 252 5.78 13.58 -0.35
N LEU A 253 5.00 12.56 -0.73
CA LEU A 253 5.50 11.24 -1.09
C LEU A 253 6.09 11.18 -2.50
N GLY A 254 5.80 12.17 -3.35
CA GLY A 254 6.16 12.18 -4.77
C GLY A 254 5.30 11.20 -5.60
N ALA A 255 4.05 10.97 -5.18
CA ALA A 255 3.11 10.13 -5.91
C ALA A 255 2.71 10.76 -7.25
N ASP A 256 2.40 9.92 -8.24
CA ASP A 256 1.95 10.38 -9.57
C ASP A 256 0.46 10.75 -9.54
N ILE A 257 0.17 11.96 -9.03
CA ILE A 257 -1.19 12.49 -8.92
C ILE A 257 -1.86 12.58 -10.30
N ALA A 258 -1.12 12.97 -11.34
CA ALA A 258 -1.67 13.10 -12.68
C ALA A 258 -2.18 11.77 -13.25
N SER A 259 -1.52 10.65 -12.93
CA SER A 259 -1.99 9.32 -13.27
C SER A 259 -3.20 8.90 -12.42
N LEU A 260 -3.23 9.24 -11.14
CA LEU A 260 -4.39 8.95 -10.28
C LEU A 260 -5.65 9.71 -10.71
N GLU A 261 -5.54 10.95 -11.19
CA GLU A 261 -6.67 11.75 -11.70
C GLU A 261 -7.34 11.15 -12.95
N LYS A 262 -6.64 10.25 -13.67
CA LYS A 262 -7.20 9.51 -14.83
C LYS A 262 -8.05 8.31 -14.42
N ILE A 263 -8.01 7.89 -13.17
CA ILE A 263 -8.72 6.68 -12.71
C ILE A 263 -10.21 6.96 -12.62
N LYS A 264 -10.89 6.68 -13.72
CA LYS A 264 -12.34 6.85 -13.90
C LYS A 264 -12.88 5.74 -14.79
N PRO A 265 -14.10 5.28 -14.57
CA PRO A 265 -14.76 4.31 -15.46
C PRO A 265 -14.79 4.81 -16.92
N PRO A 266 -14.82 3.91 -17.91
CA PRO A 266 -14.62 2.47 -17.76
C PRO A 266 -13.16 2.09 -17.59
N PHE A 267 -12.88 1.00 -16.84
CA PHE A 267 -11.58 0.35 -16.79
C PHE A 267 -11.42 -0.59 -18.00
N TYR A 268 -10.17 -0.96 -18.30
CA TYR A 268 -9.92 -1.94 -19.35
C TYR A 268 -10.42 -3.32 -18.95
N ARG A 269 -10.90 -4.08 -19.91
CA ARG A 269 -11.36 -5.47 -19.71
C ARG A 269 -10.67 -6.37 -20.72
N LEU A 270 -10.01 -7.41 -20.25
CA LEU A 270 -9.35 -8.45 -21.03
C LEU A 270 -9.82 -9.80 -20.53
N THR A 271 -10.00 -10.75 -21.43
CA THR A 271 -10.04 -12.16 -21.03
C THR A 271 -8.60 -12.62 -20.76
N TYR A 272 -8.46 -13.68 -19.98
CA TYR A 272 -7.17 -14.30 -19.73
C TYR A 272 -6.48 -14.74 -21.04
N THR A 273 -7.24 -15.23 -22.03
CA THR A 273 -6.71 -15.60 -23.34
C THR A 273 -6.13 -14.39 -24.07
N GLU A 274 -6.82 -13.24 -24.08
CA GLU A 274 -6.30 -11.98 -24.64
C GLU A 274 -5.07 -11.50 -23.89
N ALA A 275 -5.04 -11.65 -22.55
CA ALA A 275 -3.86 -11.31 -21.76
C ALA A 275 -2.65 -12.19 -22.12
N VAL A 276 -2.84 -13.50 -22.34
CA VAL A 276 -1.80 -14.41 -22.81
C VAL A 276 -1.31 -14.04 -24.22
N ASP A 277 -2.23 -13.71 -25.12
CA ASP A 277 -1.88 -13.26 -26.47
C ASP A 277 -1.07 -11.95 -26.45
N ILE A 278 -1.40 -11.03 -25.53
CA ILE A 278 -0.62 -9.82 -25.32
C ILE A 278 0.78 -10.17 -24.80
N LEU A 279 0.87 -11.00 -23.77
CA LEU A 279 2.15 -11.37 -23.13
C LEU A 279 3.12 -12.04 -24.12
N THR A 280 2.61 -12.99 -24.91
CA THR A 280 3.43 -13.76 -25.85
C THR A 280 3.64 -13.06 -27.19
N GLY A 281 2.89 -11.98 -27.46
CA GLY A 281 2.83 -11.29 -28.74
C GLY A 281 3.89 -10.21 -28.94
N GLU A 282 3.93 -9.67 -30.17
CA GLU A 282 4.84 -8.61 -30.57
C GLU A 282 4.65 -7.30 -29.79
N LYS A 283 3.43 -7.03 -29.28
CA LYS A 283 3.18 -5.84 -28.45
C LYS A 283 4.07 -5.83 -27.21
N THR A 284 4.15 -6.94 -26.51
CA THR A 284 4.99 -7.09 -25.30
C THR A 284 6.48 -7.03 -25.65
N LYS A 285 6.92 -7.69 -26.71
CA LYS A 285 8.31 -7.61 -27.16
C LYS A 285 8.74 -6.16 -27.42
N ASN A 286 7.92 -5.41 -28.17
CA ASN A 286 8.19 -4.01 -28.49
C ASN A 286 8.12 -3.12 -27.26
N PHE A 287 7.17 -3.35 -26.35
CA PHE A 287 7.05 -2.62 -25.09
C PHE A 287 8.27 -2.80 -24.20
N VAL A 288 8.69 -4.04 -23.97
CA VAL A 288 9.85 -4.38 -23.14
C VAL A 288 11.15 -3.86 -23.76
N ALA A 289 11.29 -3.90 -25.09
CA ALA A 289 12.44 -3.34 -25.78
C ALA A 289 12.54 -1.81 -25.57
N ARG A 290 11.43 -1.07 -25.75
CA ARG A 290 11.39 0.38 -25.47
C ARG A 290 11.70 0.69 -24.01
N GLN A 291 11.11 -0.06 -23.09
CA GLN A 291 11.35 0.10 -21.65
C GLN A 291 12.83 -0.09 -21.31
N LEU A 292 13.51 -1.04 -21.95
CA LEU A 292 14.95 -1.25 -21.76
C LEU A 292 15.78 -0.07 -22.29
N GLU A 293 15.39 0.52 -23.42
CA GLU A 293 16.04 1.72 -23.99
C GLU A 293 15.83 2.92 -23.05
N ASP A 294 14.62 3.12 -22.54
CA ASP A 294 14.30 4.19 -21.58
C ASP A 294 15.11 4.05 -20.29
N LEU A 295 15.19 2.84 -19.74
CA LEU A 295 16.01 2.55 -18.55
C LEU A 295 17.50 2.83 -18.78
N LYS A 296 18.04 2.47 -19.95
CA LYS A 296 19.45 2.76 -20.32
C LYS A 296 19.68 4.27 -20.45
N SER A 297 18.74 5.00 -21.04
CA SER A 297 18.80 6.45 -21.14
C SER A 297 18.77 7.11 -19.75
N GLN A 298 17.86 6.68 -18.87
CA GLN A 298 17.79 7.14 -17.48
C GLN A 298 19.08 6.86 -16.72
N LYS A 299 19.65 5.66 -16.89
CA LYS A 299 20.94 5.31 -16.29
C LYS A 299 22.01 6.33 -16.67
N GLN A 300 22.17 6.61 -17.96
CA GLN A 300 23.17 7.55 -18.46
C GLN A 300 22.97 8.97 -17.90
N GLN A 301 21.73 9.45 -17.83
CA GLN A 301 21.39 10.75 -17.24
C GLN A 301 21.74 10.81 -15.73
N LEU A 302 21.44 9.75 -14.99
CA LEU A 302 21.75 9.64 -13.57
C LEU A 302 23.26 9.59 -13.33
N GLU A 303 24.00 8.81 -14.10
CA GLU A 303 25.47 8.72 -14.01
C GLU A 303 26.12 10.07 -14.32
N THR A 304 25.66 10.80 -15.33
CA THR A 304 26.13 12.15 -15.66
C THR A 304 25.87 13.11 -14.49
N LYS A 305 24.66 13.12 -13.95
CA LYS A 305 24.30 14.00 -12.84
C LYS A 305 25.06 13.68 -11.55
N ILE A 306 25.30 12.40 -11.27
CA ILE A 306 26.15 11.97 -10.14
C ILE A 306 27.56 12.48 -10.31
N ALA A 307 28.17 12.31 -11.49
CA ALA A 307 29.51 12.79 -11.78
C ALA A 307 29.64 14.32 -11.64
N GLU A 308 28.68 15.09 -12.14
CA GLU A 308 28.63 16.55 -11.97
C GLU A 308 28.58 16.97 -10.49
N LEU A 309 27.78 16.29 -9.68
CA LEU A 309 27.67 16.58 -8.23
C LEU A 309 28.92 16.14 -7.45
N GLU A 310 29.56 15.03 -7.85
CA GLU A 310 30.84 14.60 -7.27
C GLU A 310 31.95 15.62 -7.57
N GLU A 311 32.02 16.14 -8.79
CA GLU A 311 32.95 17.20 -9.18
C GLU A 311 32.70 18.48 -8.38
N GLN A 312 31.44 18.92 -8.30
CA GLN A 312 31.05 20.06 -7.45
C GLN A 312 31.42 19.84 -5.97
N SER A 313 31.26 18.63 -5.45
CA SER A 313 31.62 18.30 -4.08
C SER A 313 33.15 18.38 -3.83
N ALA A 314 33.95 18.12 -4.86
CA ALA A 314 35.42 18.18 -4.81
C ALA A 314 35.95 19.61 -4.92
N GLU A 315 35.16 20.58 -5.40
CA GLU A 315 35.58 21.98 -5.50
C GLU A 315 35.81 22.58 -4.11
N GLY A 316 36.94 23.32 -3.99
CA GLY A 316 37.30 24.02 -2.76
C GLY A 316 36.37 25.21 -2.48
N GLY A 317 36.05 25.47 -1.19
CA GLY A 317 35.31 26.65 -0.76
C GLY A 317 33.83 26.45 -0.46
N LEU A 318 33.28 25.25 -0.62
CA LEU A 318 31.93 24.96 -0.24
C LEU A 318 31.70 25.03 1.27
N LYS A 319 30.60 25.68 1.68
CA LYS A 319 30.17 25.71 3.08
C LYS A 319 29.63 24.31 3.48
N GLN A 320 29.69 23.98 4.76
CA GLN A 320 29.27 22.66 5.26
C GLN A 320 27.82 22.28 4.81
N TRP A 321 26.88 23.21 4.91
CA TRP A 321 25.49 22.95 4.47
C TRP A 321 25.35 22.64 2.98
N GLN A 322 26.23 23.17 2.11
CA GLN A 322 26.26 22.87 0.68
C GLN A 322 26.77 21.45 0.45
N LYS A 323 27.84 21.06 1.17
CA LYS A 323 28.36 19.69 1.14
C LYS A 323 27.32 18.69 1.62
N ASP A 324 26.61 19.00 2.71
CA ASP A 324 25.56 18.14 3.26
C ASP A 324 24.38 17.99 2.27
N LYS A 325 24.01 19.08 1.56
CA LYS A 325 22.98 19.04 0.53
C LYS A 325 23.39 18.17 -0.67
N ILE A 326 24.60 18.36 -1.18
CA ILE A 326 25.14 17.56 -2.28
C ILE A 326 25.21 16.07 -1.88
N ALA A 327 25.72 15.78 -0.68
CA ALA A 327 25.79 14.41 -0.17
C ALA A 327 24.40 13.74 -0.09
N ALA A 328 23.38 14.47 0.37
CA ALA A 328 22.00 13.96 0.41
C ALA A 328 21.45 13.70 -1.00
N GLU A 329 21.72 14.58 -1.96
CA GLU A 329 21.30 14.42 -3.35
C GLU A 329 22.01 13.23 -4.02
N LEU A 330 23.31 13.07 -3.81
CA LEU A 330 24.10 11.92 -4.29
C LEU A 330 23.55 10.58 -3.77
N ILE A 331 23.17 10.51 -2.49
CA ILE A 331 22.57 9.31 -1.90
C ILE A 331 21.24 9.00 -2.60
N GLY A 332 20.39 9.99 -2.83
CA GLY A 332 19.11 9.82 -3.54
C GLY A 332 19.31 9.33 -4.97
N LEU A 333 20.19 9.96 -5.73
CA LEU A 333 20.50 9.59 -7.12
C LEU A 333 21.14 8.19 -7.21
N SER A 334 22.04 7.85 -6.29
CA SER A 334 22.67 6.51 -6.23
C SER A 334 21.64 5.42 -5.94
N SER A 335 20.67 5.70 -5.05
CA SER A 335 19.55 4.78 -4.81
C SER A 335 18.69 4.58 -6.06
N THR A 336 18.35 5.66 -6.76
CA THR A 336 17.60 5.61 -8.02
C THR A 336 18.38 4.86 -9.10
N LEU A 337 19.70 5.09 -9.21
CA LEU A 337 20.57 4.38 -10.15
C LEU A 337 20.62 2.87 -9.89
N ALA A 338 20.69 2.47 -8.63
CA ALA A 338 20.62 1.05 -8.24
C ALA A 338 19.30 0.40 -8.65
N GLU A 339 18.18 1.12 -8.54
CA GLU A 339 16.87 0.66 -9.00
C GLU A 339 16.79 0.52 -10.52
N VAL A 340 17.29 1.53 -11.25
CA VAL A 340 17.36 1.49 -12.72
C VAL A 340 18.24 0.33 -13.21
N ASN A 341 19.39 0.09 -12.58
CA ASN A 341 20.24 -1.06 -12.89
C ASN A 341 19.50 -2.39 -12.65
N THR A 342 18.78 -2.52 -11.53
CA THR A 342 17.94 -3.70 -11.26
C THR A 342 16.85 -3.86 -12.34
N GLY A 343 16.26 -2.76 -12.79
CA GLY A 343 15.29 -2.77 -13.90
C GLY A 343 15.91 -3.28 -15.21
N ILE A 344 17.10 -2.79 -15.55
CA ILE A 344 17.85 -3.23 -16.77
C ILE A 344 18.18 -4.73 -16.70
N GLU A 345 18.58 -5.24 -15.54
CA GLU A 345 18.90 -6.67 -15.37
C GLU A 345 17.67 -7.57 -15.44
N ASN A 346 16.56 -7.13 -14.85
CA ASN A 346 15.33 -7.92 -14.80
C ASN A 346 14.51 -7.87 -16.10
N ASN A 347 14.59 -6.77 -16.87
CA ASN A 347 13.79 -6.57 -18.07
C ASN A 347 13.92 -7.71 -19.09
N PRO A 348 15.14 -8.17 -19.49
CA PRO A 348 15.27 -9.30 -20.41
C PRO A 348 14.71 -10.61 -19.86
N ARG A 349 14.83 -10.82 -18.55
CA ARG A 349 14.28 -12.00 -17.88
C ARG A 349 12.74 -11.98 -17.91
N HIS A 350 12.12 -10.85 -17.63
CA HIS A 350 10.67 -10.70 -17.70
C HIS A 350 10.17 -10.88 -19.14
N ALA A 351 10.88 -10.33 -20.11
CA ALA A 351 10.57 -10.52 -21.53
C ALA A 351 10.59 -12.01 -21.94
N LYS A 352 11.61 -12.75 -21.46
CA LYS A 352 11.72 -14.18 -21.75
C LYS A 352 10.59 -14.97 -21.10
N LEU A 353 10.30 -14.72 -19.80
CA LEU A 353 9.20 -15.39 -19.08
C LEU A 353 7.85 -15.12 -19.75
N ALA A 354 7.58 -13.89 -20.16
CA ALA A 354 6.36 -13.55 -20.87
C ALA A 354 6.25 -14.26 -22.22
N ALA A 355 7.34 -14.31 -23.01
CA ALA A 355 7.34 -14.99 -24.30
C ALA A 355 7.18 -16.53 -24.20
N GLU A 356 7.62 -17.12 -23.10
CA GLU A 356 7.52 -18.55 -22.80
C GLU A 356 6.25 -18.92 -22.02
N PHE A 357 5.36 -17.95 -21.73
CA PHE A 357 4.14 -18.17 -20.99
C PHE A 357 3.21 -19.13 -21.74
N GLN A 358 2.60 -20.05 -20.99
CA GLN A 358 1.71 -21.05 -21.57
C GLN A 358 0.31 -20.92 -20.99
N TRP A 359 -0.69 -20.95 -21.85
CA TRP A 359 -2.08 -20.99 -21.44
C TRP A 359 -2.35 -22.14 -20.45
N GLY A 360 -3.11 -21.88 -19.40
CA GLY A 360 -3.43 -22.86 -18.37
C GLY A 360 -2.70 -22.63 -17.04
N LYS A 361 -1.71 -21.75 -16.99
CA LYS A 361 -1.01 -21.33 -15.76
C LYS A 361 -1.65 -20.07 -15.18
N ASP A 362 -1.49 -19.84 -13.88
CA ASP A 362 -1.86 -18.55 -13.30
C ASP A 362 -0.86 -17.46 -13.72
N LEU A 363 -1.32 -16.21 -13.80
CA LEU A 363 -0.43 -15.08 -14.06
C LEU A 363 0.48 -14.85 -12.86
N GLY A 364 1.78 -14.84 -13.09
CA GLY A 364 2.74 -14.49 -12.05
C GLY A 364 2.92 -12.98 -11.94
N GLY A 365 3.53 -12.53 -10.85
CA GLY A 365 3.72 -11.09 -10.60
C GLY A 365 4.54 -10.35 -11.68
N SER A 366 5.37 -11.04 -12.48
CA SER A 366 6.04 -10.46 -13.66
C SER A 366 5.07 -10.24 -14.81
N ASP A 367 4.14 -11.17 -15.02
CA ASP A 367 3.16 -11.12 -16.11
C ASP A 367 2.13 -10.01 -15.84
N GLU A 368 1.62 -9.95 -14.60
CA GLU A 368 0.77 -8.84 -14.13
C GLU A 368 1.46 -7.49 -14.28
N THR A 369 2.77 -7.41 -13.97
CA THR A 369 3.57 -6.18 -14.12
C THR A 369 3.56 -5.71 -15.56
N ILE A 370 3.83 -6.60 -16.51
CA ILE A 370 3.86 -6.26 -17.93
C ILE A 370 2.48 -5.81 -18.40
N ILE A 371 1.42 -6.58 -18.11
CA ILE A 371 0.06 -6.24 -18.51
C ILE A 371 -0.34 -4.88 -17.93
N SER A 372 -0.13 -4.67 -16.63
CA SER A 372 -0.54 -3.43 -15.96
C SER A 372 0.26 -2.20 -16.38
N GLN A 373 1.53 -2.35 -16.77
CA GLN A 373 2.35 -1.25 -17.33
C GLN A 373 1.93 -0.81 -18.73
N MET A 374 1.23 -1.66 -19.45
CA MET A 374 0.73 -1.33 -20.81
C MET A 374 -0.58 -0.53 -20.78
N HIS A 375 -1.14 -0.28 -19.59
CA HIS A 375 -2.42 0.41 -19.40
C HIS A 375 -2.24 1.60 -18.45
N ASP A 376 -2.91 2.71 -18.71
CA ASP A 376 -2.89 3.93 -17.89
C ASP A 376 -4.02 3.99 -16.85
N LYS A 377 -4.91 2.99 -16.86
CA LYS A 377 -5.98 2.74 -15.89
C LYS A 377 -5.95 1.28 -15.45
N PRO A 378 -6.64 0.93 -14.36
CA PRO A 378 -6.77 -0.46 -13.96
C PRO A 378 -7.33 -1.33 -15.10
N VAL A 379 -6.89 -2.57 -15.14
CA VAL A 379 -7.34 -3.55 -16.13
C VAL A 379 -7.85 -4.81 -15.44
N PHE A 380 -9.07 -5.18 -15.77
CA PHE A 380 -9.65 -6.47 -15.41
C PHE A 380 -9.08 -7.54 -16.35
N VAL A 381 -8.61 -8.63 -15.78
CA VAL A 381 -8.35 -9.87 -16.49
C VAL A 381 -9.34 -10.90 -15.99
N THR A 382 -10.14 -11.47 -16.90
CA THR A 382 -11.28 -12.33 -16.56
C THR A 382 -11.13 -13.72 -17.17
N HIS A 383 -11.93 -14.68 -16.71
CA HIS A 383 -12.01 -16.03 -17.30
C HIS A 383 -10.69 -16.78 -17.31
N TYR A 384 -10.05 -16.86 -16.14
CA TYR A 384 -8.83 -17.66 -15.95
C TYR A 384 -9.10 -19.15 -16.12
N PRO A 385 -8.06 -19.96 -16.40
CA PRO A 385 -8.20 -21.40 -16.46
C PRO A 385 -8.74 -21.96 -15.15
N ARG A 386 -9.84 -22.70 -15.21
CA ARG A 386 -10.54 -23.28 -14.06
C ARG A 386 -9.60 -24.07 -13.13
N GLN A 387 -8.69 -24.83 -13.71
CA GLN A 387 -7.76 -25.68 -12.95
C GLN A 387 -6.71 -24.89 -12.17
N ALA A 388 -6.45 -23.63 -12.53
CA ALA A 388 -5.51 -22.74 -11.83
C ALA A 388 -6.16 -21.95 -10.69
N LYS A 389 -7.50 -22.07 -10.53
CA LYS A 389 -8.27 -21.25 -9.56
C LYS A 389 -8.97 -22.14 -8.52
N ALA A 390 -9.32 -21.52 -7.38
CA ALA A 390 -9.87 -22.19 -6.22
C ALA A 390 -11.19 -22.94 -6.51
N PHE A 391 -11.48 -23.97 -5.69
CA PHE A 391 -12.58 -24.90 -5.86
C PHE A 391 -13.96 -24.24 -5.90
N TYR A 392 -14.14 -23.14 -5.21
CA TYR A 392 -15.41 -22.41 -5.06
C TYR A 392 -15.75 -21.54 -6.25
N MET A 393 -14.82 -21.29 -7.17
CA MET A 393 -15.07 -20.44 -8.33
C MET A 393 -15.93 -21.17 -9.36
N LYS A 394 -17.02 -20.50 -9.79
CA LYS A 394 -17.98 -21.07 -10.75
C LYS A 394 -17.33 -21.30 -12.09
N THR A 395 -17.53 -22.50 -12.64
CA THR A 395 -17.14 -22.83 -14.02
C THR A 395 -18.05 -22.10 -15.00
N ASP A 396 -17.50 -21.54 -16.07
CA ASP A 396 -18.28 -20.98 -17.16
C ASP A 396 -18.99 -22.11 -17.93
N ARG A 397 -20.32 -22.00 -18.09
CA ARG A 397 -21.12 -23.00 -18.79
C ARG A 397 -20.88 -23.04 -20.29
N ASP A 398 -20.47 -21.91 -20.88
CA ASP A 398 -20.18 -21.80 -22.30
C ASP A 398 -18.76 -22.24 -22.65
N ASN A 399 -17.86 -22.25 -21.64
CA ASN A 399 -16.48 -22.71 -21.78
C ASN A 399 -15.99 -23.35 -20.48
N GLU A 400 -16.20 -24.63 -20.32
CA GLU A 400 -15.81 -25.39 -19.09
C GLU A 400 -14.32 -25.37 -18.75
N LYS A 401 -13.45 -24.81 -19.63
CA LYS A 401 -12.02 -24.68 -19.35
C LYS A 401 -11.69 -23.47 -18.46
N VAL A 402 -12.62 -22.53 -18.29
CA VAL A 402 -12.40 -21.29 -17.56
C VAL A 402 -13.40 -21.13 -16.42
N ALA A 403 -13.05 -20.31 -15.45
CA ALA A 403 -13.88 -19.90 -14.34
C ALA A 403 -14.46 -18.49 -14.57
N LEU A 404 -15.62 -18.20 -14.00
CA LEU A 404 -16.24 -16.87 -13.95
C LEU A 404 -15.57 -16.04 -12.84
N ASN A 405 -14.32 -15.66 -13.07
CA ASN A 405 -13.50 -14.91 -12.12
C ASN A 405 -12.80 -13.73 -12.77
N PHE A 406 -12.19 -12.90 -11.96
CA PHE A 406 -11.41 -11.77 -12.41
C PHE A 406 -10.32 -11.40 -11.41
N ASP A 407 -9.22 -10.85 -11.91
CA ASP A 407 -8.26 -10.08 -11.15
C ASP A 407 -8.28 -8.62 -11.68
N LEU A 408 -8.23 -7.63 -10.80
CA LEU A 408 -8.07 -6.23 -11.16
C LEU A 408 -6.62 -5.80 -10.91
N LEU A 409 -5.93 -5.48 -11.99
CA LEU A 409 -4.54 -5.05 -11.95
C LEU A 409 -4.46 -3.52 -11.93
N ALA A 410 -3.82 -2.97 -10.91
CA ALA A 410 -3.52 -1.54 -10.84
C ALA A 410 -2.41 -1.17 -11.84
N PRO A 411 -2.49 0.00 -12.52
CA PRO A 411 -1.57 0.41 -13.58
C PRO A 411 -0.14 0.61 -13.06
N ALA A 412 0.77 0.96 -13.97
CA ALA A 412 2.18 1.25 -13.70
C ALA A 412 2.98 0.09 -13.06
N GLY A 413 2.53 -1.15 -13.23
CA GLY A 413 3.26 -2.33 -12.76
C GLY A 413 2.98 -2.71 -11.31
N PHE A 414 1.97 -2.13 -10.67
CA PHE A 414 1.59 -2.52 -9.30
C PHE A 414 0.93 -3.90 -9.25
N GLY A 415 0.28 -4.35 -10.34
CA GLY A 415 -0.32 -5.67 -10.45
C GLY A 415 -1.62 -5.80 -9.68
N GLU A 416 -1.97 -7.03 -9.31
CA GLU A 416 -3.24 -7.37 -8.68
C GLU A 416 -3.48 -6.63 -7.35
N ILE A 417 -4.62 -5.93 -7.28
CA ILE A 417 -5.16 -5.31 -6.05
C ILE A 417 -6.48 -5.93 -5.62
N ILE A 418 -7.23 -6.53 -6.55
CA ILE A 418 -8.48 -7.26 -6.30
C ILE A 418 -8.42 -8.60 -7.03
N GLY A 419 -8.84 -9.67 -6.35
CA GLY A 419 -9.22 -10.94 -6.94
C GLY A 419 -10.65 -11.28 -6.58
N GLY A 420 -11.46 -11.75 -7.54
CA GLY A 420 -12.87 -12.03 -7.31
C GLY A 420 -13.46 -13.08 -8.24
N SER A 421 -14.64 -13.59 -7.90
CA SER A 421 -15.37 -14.56 -8.74
C SER A 421 -16.86 -14.63 -8.43
N VAL A 422 -17.60 -15.14 -9.37
CA VAL A 422 -18.89 -15.78 -9.10
C VAL A 422 -18.60 -17.11 -8.40
N ARG A 423 -19.45 -17.49 -7.44
CA ARG A 423 -19.27 -18.71 -6.66
C ARG A 423 -20.03 -19.88 -7.28
N GLU A 424 -19.50 -21.08 -7.15
CA GLU A 424 -20.22 -22.29 -7.59
C GLU A 424 -21.46 -22.50 -6.73
N ASP A 425 -22.62 -22.44 -7.35
CA ASP A 425 -23.93 -22.52 -6.74
C ASP A 425 -24.58 -23.90 -6.92
N ASP A 426 -23.95 -24.81 -7.65
CA ASP A 426 -24.35 -26.22 -7.81
C ASP A 426 -23.62 -27.10 -6.79
N TYR A 427 -24.40 -27.92 -6.05
CA TYR A 427 -23.90 -28.78 -5.00
C TYR A 427 -22.93 -29.87 -5.52
N ASP A 428 -23.36 -30.57 -6.59
CA ASP A 428 -22.59 -31.70 -7.11
C ASP A 428 -21.30 -31.25 -7.77
N LEU A 429 -21.34 -30.15 -8.50
CA LEU A 429 -20.15 -29.52 -9.08
C LEU A 429 -19.18 -29.05 -8.00
N LEU A 430 -19.66 -28.41 -6.93
CA LEU A 430 -18.83 -27.96 -5.83
C LEU A 430 -18.14 -29.12 -5.10
N VAL A 431 -18.88 -30.23 -4.81
CA VAL A 431 -18.30 -31.43 -4.22
C VAL A 431 -17.24 -32.04 -5.14
N ALA A 432 -17.50 -32.09 -6.44
CA ALA A 432 -16.54 -32.58 -7.42
C ALA A 432 -15.24 -31.75 -7.41
N ARG A 433 -15.36 -30.41 -7.34
CA ARG A 433 -14.22 -29.48 -7.29
C ARG A 433 -13.39 -29.61 -6.02
N ILE A 434 -14.04 -29.75 -4.85
CA ILE A 434 -13.36 -30.00 -3.57
C ILE A 434 -12.50 -31.27 -3.68
N LYS A 435 -13.08 -32.37 -4.20
CA LYS A 435 -12.36 -33.64 -4.40
C LYS A 435 -11.23 -33.53 -5.43
N GLU A 436 -11.45 -32.81 -6.54
CA GLU A 436 -10.46 -32.60 -7.60
C GLU A 436 -9.21 -31.89 -7.04
N GLN A 437 -9.38 -30.97 -6.09
CA GLN A 437 -8.28 -30.28 -5.41
C GLN A 437 -7.66 -31.07 -4.22
N GLY A 438 -8.13 -32.30 -3.96
CA GLY A 438 -7.62 -33.15 -2.90
C GLY A 438 -8.01 -32.73 -1.49
N LEU A 439 -9.02 -31.84 -1.35
CA LEU A 439 -9.49 -31.36 -0.07
C LEU A 439 -10.46 -32.35 0.58
N ASN A 440 -10.50 -32.38 1.93
CA ASN A 440 -11.45 -33.23 2.66
C ASN A 440 -12.84 -32.58 2.66
N VAL A 441 -13.80 -33.23 2.01
CA VAL A 441 -15.19 -32.73 1.87
C VAL A 441 -15.85 -32.50 3.23
N GLU A 442 -15.57 -33.32 4.26
CA GLU A 442 -16.18 -33.20 5.59
C GLU A 442 -15.87 -31.86 6.26
N ASN A 443 -14.72 -31.26 5.96
CA ASN A 443 -14.38 -29.93 6.49
C ASN A 443 -15.27 -28.80 5.93
N TYR A 444 -16.02 -29.09 4.86
CA TYR A 444 -16.87 -28.14 4.16
C TYR A 444 -18.36 -28.46 4.22
N ASP A 445 -18.79 -29.43 5.06
CA ASP A 445 -20.21 -29.83 5.16
C ASP A 445 -21.15 -28.65 5.38
N TRP A 446 -20.81 -27.76 6.31
CA TRP A 446 -21.60 -26.56 6.61
C TRP A 446 -21.65 -25.57 5.41
N TYR A 447 -20.57 -25.51 4.63
CA TYR A 447 -20.49 -24.67 3.44
C TYR A 447 -21.27 -25.27 2.27
N LEU A 448 -21.25 -26.58 2.13
CA LEU A 448 -22.06 -27.31 1.15
C LEU A 448 -23.57 -27.22 1.44
N ASP A 449 -23.97 -27.07 2.69
CA ASP A 449 -25.37 -26.85 3.06
C ASP A 449 -25.95 -25.59 2.46
N LEU A 450 -25.14 -24.57 2.18
CA LEU A 450 -25.57 -23.35 1.48
C LEU A 450 -26.07 -23.65 0.04
N ARG A 451 -25.64 -24.76 -0.54
CA ARG A 451 -26.07 -25.20 -1.87
C ARG A 451 -27.29 -26.11 -1.82
N LYS A 452 -27.58 -26.71 -0.67
CA LYS A 452 -28.78 -27.53 -0.45
C LYS A 452 -30.01 -26.70 -0.10
N TYR A 453 -29.81 -25.61 0.64
CA TYR A 453 -30.89 -24.84 1.25
C TYR A 453 -31.01 -23.43 0.63
N GLY A 454 -31.59 -23.37 -0.57
CA GLY A 454 -31.93 -22.12 -1.24
C GLY A 454 -30.72 -21.42 -1.88
N SER A 455 -29.89 -22.20 -2.58
CA SER A 455 -28.76 -21.66 -3.36
C SER A 455 -29.21 -20.62 -4.37
N VAL A 456 -28.42 -19.58 -4.51
CA VAL A 456 -28.61 -18.51 -5.50
C VAL A 456 -27.29 -18.16 -6.18
N PRO A 457 -27.30 -17.61 -7.40
CA PRO A 457 -26.10 -16.98 -7.96
C PRO A 457 -25.57 -15.92 -6.99
N HIS A 458 -24.30 -16.00 -6.64
CA HIS A 458 -23.66 -15.04 -5.74
C HIS A 458 -22.17 -14.93 -6.06
N GLY A 459 -21.56 -13.90 -5.56
CA GLY A 459 -20.15 -13.68 -5.80
C GLY A 459 -19.59 -12.52 -4.99
N GLY A 460 -18.28 -12.40 -5.03
CA GLY A 460 -17.57 -11.39 -4.29
C GLY A 460 -16.13 -11.27 -4.72
N PHE A 461 -15.41 -10.40 -4.03
CA PHE A 461 -14.00 -10.19 -4.28
C PHE A 461 -13.25 -9.77 -3.00
N GLY A 462 -11.93 -9.89 -3.02
CA GLY A 462 -11.05 -9.39 -1.96
C GLY A 462 -10.16 -8.26 -2.46
N LEU A 463 -10.13 -7.11 -1.78
CA LEU A 463 -9.18 -6.04 -2.04
C LEU A 463 -8.10 -6.03 -0.96
N GLY A 464 -6.84 -6.15 -1.38
CA GLY A 464 -5.67 -6.01 -0.51
C GLY A 464 -5.36 -4.54 -0.20
N VAL A 465 -5.53 -4.14 1.08
CA VAL A 465 -5.37 -2.74 1.49
C VAL A 465 -3.95 -2.24 1.27
N GLU A 466 -2.93 -3.02 1.64
CA GLU A 466 -1.52 -2.63 1.50
C GLU A 466 -1.09 -2.51 0.03
N ARG A 467 -1.60 -3.38 -0.86
CA ARG A 467 -1.34 -3.28 -2.31
C ARG A 467 -1.96 -2.02 -2.89
N THR A 468 -3.19 -1.70 -2.50
CA THR A 468 -3.89 -0.47 -2.90
C THR A 468 -3.15 0.78 -2.44
N ILE A 469 -2.69 0.81 -1.18
CA ILE A 469 -1.91 1.93 -0.65
C ILE A 469 -0.56 2.05 -1.36
N ALA A 470 0.12 0.94 -1.65
CA ALA A 470 1.38 0.95 -2.40
C ALA A 470 1.20 1.61 -3.78
N TRP A 471 0.13 1.25 -4.50
CA TRP A 471 -0.22 1.87 -5.77
C TRP A 471 -0.51 3.37 -5.62
N LEU A 472 -1.40 3.76 -4.71
CA LEU A 472 -1.80 5.17 -4.53
C LEU A 472 -0.63 6.07 -4.13
N THR A 473 0.33 5.54 -3.36
CA THR A 473 1.47 6.29 -2.83
C THR A 473 2.75 6.17 -3.65
N GLY A 474 2.78 5.28 -4.65
CA GLY A 474 3.98 4.96 -5.41
C GLY A 474 5.02 4.14 -4.63
N GLU A 475 4.61 3.52 -3.49
CA GLU A 475 5.52 2.72 -2.67
C GLU A 475 5.88 1.40 -3.35
N LYS A 476 7.17 1.16 -3.52
CA LYS A 476 7.67 -0.03 -4.22
C LYS A 476 7.60 -1.32 -3.39
N HIS A 477 7.38 -1.20 -2.09
CA HIS A 477 7.35 -2.36 -1.19
C HIS A 477 6.24 -2.21 -0.15
N ILE A 478 5.27 -3.13 -0.15
CA ILE A 478 4.08 -3.06 0.70
C ILE A 478 4.38 -3.04 2.21
N ARG A 479 5.56 -3.44 2.67
CA ARG A 479 5.99 -3.31 4.08
C ARG A 479 5.99 -1.87 4.59
N GLN A 480 6.01 -0.87 3.69
CA GLN A 480 5.90 0.54 4.06
C GLN A 480 4.44 0.97 4.27
N CYS A 481 3.50 0.23 3.72
CA CYS A 481 2.07 0.57 3.68
C CYS A 481 1.28 0.14 4.93
N ILE A 482 1.92 -0.52 5.88
CA ILE A 482 1.37 -0.92 7.17
C ILE A 482 2.31 -0.49 8.29
N ALA A 483 1.74 -0.11 9.45
CA ALA A 483 2.54 0.40 10.58
C ALA A 483 3.57 -0.62 11.07
N PHE A 484 3.19 -1.87 11.27
CA PHE A 484 4.03 -2.96 11.78
C PHE A 484 3.96 -4.17 10.86
N PRO A 485 4.81 -4.22 9.81
CA PRO A 485 4.75 -5.30 8.83
C PRO A 485 5.20 -6.64 9.40
N ARG A 486 4.55 -7.73 8.97
CA ARG A 486 4.96 -9.10 9.20
C ARG A 486 5.43 -9.71 7.88
N MET A 487 6.65 -10.21 7.87
CA MET A 487 7.28 -10.81 6.69
C MET A 487 7.95 -12.13 7.06
N MET A 488 8.11 -13.00 6.07
CA MET A 488 8.93 -14.20 6.23
C MET A 488 10.33 -13.83 6.75
N ASP A 489 10.87 -14.59 7.66
CA ASP A 489 12.21 -14.47 8.28
C ASP A 489 12.45 -13.22 9.15
N LYS A 490 11.51 -12.28 9.25
CA LYS A 490 11.73 -11.02 9.97
C LYS A 490 10.52 -10.65 10.81
N VAL A 491 10.61 -10.93 12.09
CA VAL A 491 9.68 -10.42 13.10
C VAL A 491 10.33 -9.21 13.75
N TYR A 492 9.93 -8.02 13.34
CA TYR A 492 10.25 -6.78 14.02
C TYR A 492 9.12 -6.45 15.00
N ILE A 493 9.39 -5.65 15.98
CA ILE A 493 8.51 -5.22 17.10
C ILE A 493 7.04 -5.29 16.77
#